data_4a2aad7db3c696cbba9c996830cd5ce1
#
_entry.id   4a2aad7db3c696cbba9c996830cd5ce1
#
_cell.length_a   1.000
_cell.length_b   1.000
_cell.length_c   1.000
_cell.angle_alpha   90.00
_cell.angle_beta   90.00
_cell.angle_gamma   90.00
#
_symmetry.space_group_name_H-M   'P 1'
#
loop_
_entity.id
_entity.type
_entity.pdbx_description
1 polymer ?
#
loop_
_entity_poly.entity_id
_entity_poly.type
_entity_poly.pdbx_seq_one_letter_code
_entity_poly.pdbx_strand_id
1 'polypeptide(L)'
;MDDKENCVNLAELKEKSIADLTDIAKEYHIEGAVNLRKQDLIFAILQAQSEKNGVIYGEGVLETLQDGFGFLRSPLYNYLPGPDDIYVSPSQIRRFNLRTGDTIWGQIRPPKEGERYFAMLKVEKVNFEDSEVGREKILFDNLTPLYPMERIRLENNPEDLSMRVIDLLTPIGKGQRGLIVAPPRTGKTVLLQGIAKAIAKNHPEISLIVLLIDERPEEVTDMIRQVKGEVVSSTFDEPPQRHIQVAEMVLEKAKRLAESQKDVVILLDSITRLARAFNIVTPPSGKVLSGGLDSNALQRPKRFFGSARNIEEGGSLTIIATALIDTGSRMDDVIFEEFKGTGNMELHLDRNLADRRIFPAINATTSGTRKEELLLDKDDINKIWILRKAMNSNNAQEDMEYLLSNMKGSRSNKDFLEKMMKG
;
A
#
# COMPACT_ATOMS: atom_id res chain seq x y z
N MET A 1 -35.20 7.16 16.56
CA MET A 1 -34.33 8.21 17.16
C MET A 1 -33.90 7.64 18.49
N ASP A 2 -32.61 7.59 18.78
CA ASP A 2 -31.96 7.20 20.07
C ASP A 2 -31.20 5.87 20.16
N ASP A 3 -30.85 5.20 19.05
CA ASP A 3 -29.93 4.04 19.13
C ASP A 3 -28.44 4.39 18.88
N LYS A 4 -28.11 5.66 18.61
CA LYS A 4 -26.71 6.08 18.31
C LYS A 4 -25.90 6.49 19.55
N GLU A 5 -26.53 6.81 20.68
CA GLU A 5 -25.84 7.32 21.88
C GLU A 5 -25.18 6.22 22.74
N ASN A 6 -25.47 4.94 22.49
CA ASN A 6 -24.96 3.84 23.32
C ASN A 6 -23.98 2.90 22.57
N CYS A 7 -23.34 3.39 21.52
CA CYS A 7 -22.47 2.58 20.67
C CYS A 7 -21.03 3.06 20.76
N VAL A 8 -20.11 2.20 21.20
CA VAL A 8 -18.68 2.48 21.26
C VAL A 8 -17.96 1.64 20.21
N ASN A 9 -17.10 2.32 19.43
CA ASN A 9 -16.28 1.68 18.39
C ASN A 9 -14.85 1.53 18.91
N LEU A 10 -14.35 0.30 18.95
CA LEU A 10 -12.97 -0.02 19.37
C LEU A 10 -11.92 0.71 18.50
N ALA A 11 -12.14 0.85 17.19
CA ALA A 11 -11.21 1.52 16.31
C ALA A 11 -11.09 3.02 16.65
N GLU A 12 -12.21 3.69 16.92
CA GLU A 12 -12.22 5.11 17.34
C GLU A 12 -11.50 5.33 18.67
N LEU A 13 -11.67 4.42 19.64
CA LEU A 13 -10.95 4.51 20.91
C LEU A 13 -9.43 4.38 20.71
N LYS A 14 -8.99 3.53 19.78
CA LYS A 14 -7.57 3.34 19.48
C LYS A 14 -6.90 4.60 18.90
N GLU A 15 -7.63 5.42 18.17
CA GLU A 15 -7.13 6.69 17.59
C GLU A 15 -7.03 7.82 18.62
N LYS A 16 -7.81 7.75 19.71
CA LYS A 16 -7.83 8.80 20.74
C LYS A 16 -6.51 8.87 21.53
N SER A 17 -6.18 10.08 22.02
CA SER A 17 -5.06 10.29 22.92
C SER A 17 -5.33 9.65 24.30
N ILE A 18 -4.26 9.44 25.09
CA ILE A 18 -4.40 8.93 26.47
C ILE A 18 -5.23 9.91 27.32
N ALA A 19 -5.10 11.22 27.09
CA ALA A 19 -5.87 12.24 27.81
C ALA A 19 -7.38 12.10 27.52
N ASP A 20 -7.76 12.03 26.24
CA ASP A 20 -9.16 11.86 25.84
C ASP A 20 -9.76 10.56 26.37
N LEU A 21 -8.98 9.46 26.33
CA LEU A 21 -9.42 8.17 26.88
C LEU A 21 -9.59 8.23 28.41
N THR A 22 -8.72 8.96 29.11
CA THR A 22 -8.85 9.15 30.56
C THR A 22 -10.12 9.93 30.91
N ASP A 23 -10.50 10.92 30.11
CA ASP A 23 -11.71 11.69 30.34
C ASP A 23 -12.97 10.84 30.05
N ILE A 24 -12.97 10.05 28.99
CA ILE A 24 -14.02 9.04 28.72
C ILE A 24 -14.12 8.04 29.88
N ALA A 25 -12.99 7.53 30.39
CA ALA A 25 -12.98 6.59 31.51
C ALA A 25 -13.58 7.18 32.80
N LYS A 26 -13.41 8.50 33.05
CA LYS A 26 -14.06 9.19 34.16
C LYS A 26 -15.58 9.23 34.00
N GLU A 27 -16.10 9.45 32.79
CA GLU A 27 -17.54 9.40 32.48
C GLU A 27 -18.14 8.02 32.75
N TYR A 28 -17.36 6.97 32.56
CA TYR A 28 -17.74 5.60 32.90
C TYR A 28 -17.45 5.22 34.36
N HIS A 29 -16.96 6.16 35.20
CA HIS A 29 -16.63 5.96 36.62
C HIS A 29 -15.57 4.86 36.86
N ILE A 30 -14.58 4.75 35.95
CA ILE A 30 -13.50 3.76 36.08
C ILE A 30 -12.46 4.27 37.07
N GLU A 31 -12.32 3.58 38.22
CA GLU A 31 -11.34 3.92 39.24
C GLU A 31 -9.91 3.67 38.74
N GLY A 32 -8.99 4.57 39.08
CA GLY A 32 -7.57 4.41 38.75
C GLY A 32 -7.20 4.62 37.26
N ALA A 33 -8.10 5.17 36.45
CA ALA A 33 -7.91 5.40 35.01
C ALA A 33 -6.59 6.11 34.63
N VAL A 34 -6.13 7.04 35.48
CA VAL A 34 -4.90 7.84 35.27
C VAL A 34 -3.62 6.97 35.26
N ASN A 35 -3.64 5.83 35.93
CA ASN A 35 -2.48 4.94 36.08
C ASN A 35 -2.47 3.78 35.06
N LEU A 36 -3.51 3.67 34.24
CA LEU A 36 -3.64 2.60 33.24
C LEU A 36 -2.85 2.94 31.99
N ARG A 37 -2.25 1.92 31.33
CA ARG A 37 -1.71 2.05 29.98
C ARG A 37 -2.86 2.25 28.99
N LYS A 38 -2.57 2.85 27.85
CA LYS A 38 -3.57 3.11 26.80
C LYS A 38 -4.45 1.90 26.48
N GLN A 39 -3.86 0.71 26.37
CA GLN A 39 -4.57 -0.53 26.07
C GLN A 39 -5.48 -0.99 27.23
N ASP A 40 -4.98 -0.93 28.46
CA ASP A 40 -5.74 -1.31 29.65
C ASP A 40 -6.91 -0.35 29.86
N LEU A 41 -6.72 0.94 29.52
CA LEU A 41 -7.75 1.97 29.60
C LEU A 41 -8.86 1.73 28.56
N ILE A 42 -8.52 1.42 27.32
CA ILE A 42 -9.48 1.04 26.27
C ILE A 42 -10.28 -0.20 26.72
N PHE A 43 -9.58 -1.22 27.24
CA PHE A 43 -10.21 -2.44 27.74
C PHE A 43 -11.24 -2.14 28.83
N ALA A 44 -10.86 -1.33 29.83
CA ALA A 44 -11.74 -0.96 30.94
C ALA A 44 -12.96 -0.15 30.47
N ILE A 45 -12.80 0.77 29.51
CA ILE A 45 -13.91 1.51 28.91
C ILE A 45 -14.89 0.57 28.20
N LEU A 46 -14.39 -0.38 27.40
CA LEU A 46 -15.22 -1.35 26.69
C LEU A 46 -15.94 -2.31 27.62
N GLN A 47 -15.29 -2.72 28.73
CA GLN A 47 -15.91 -3.54 29.76
C GLN A 47 -17.05 -2.78 30.44
N ALA A 48 -16.81 -1.55 30.89
CA ALA A 48 -17.82 -0.72 31.51
C ALA A 48 -19.02 -0.43 30.57
N GLN A 49 -18.76 -0.26 29.28
CA GLN A 49 -19.78 -0.14 28.25
C GLN A 49 -20.64 -1.41 28.14
N SER A 50 -20.00 -2.57 28.13
CA SER A 50 -20.71 -3.86 28.06
C SER A 50 -21.60 -4.10 29.30
N GLU A 51 -21.13 -3.71 30.49
CA GLU A 51 -21.89 -3.82 31.74
C GLU A 51 -23.16 -2.94 31.74
N LYS A 52 -23.13 -1.80 31.03
CA LYS A 52 -24.28 -0.93 30.80
C LYS A 52 -25.22 -1.41 29.68
N ASN A 53 -25.09 -2.67 29.22
CA ASN A 53 -25.82 -3.22 28.07
C ASN A 53 -25.60 -2.45 26.75
N GLY A 54 -24.48 -1.74 26.63
CA GLY A 54 -24.09 -1.07 25.40
C GLY A 54 -23.57 -2.05 24.37
N VAL A 55 -23.82 -1.77 23.09
CA VAL A 55 -23.26 -2.55 21.98
C VAL A 55 -21.86 -2.07 21.66
N ILE A 56 -20.90 -2.99 21.61
CA ILE A 56 -19.53 -2.70 21.22
C ILE A 56 -19.33 -3.16 19.77
N TYR A 57 -18.75 -2.29 18.94
CA TYR A 57 -18.35 -2.61 17.58
C TYR A 57 -16.85 -2.72 17.47
N GLY A 58 -16.41 -3.65 16.64
CA GLY A 58 -15.02 -3.84 16.30
C GLY A 58 -14.81 -4.04 14.81
N GLU A 59 -13.64 -3.61 14.34
CA GLU A 59 -13.20 -3.75 12.97
C GLU A 59 -11.76 -4.28 12.94
N GLY A 60 -11.44 -5.02 11.89
CA GLY A 60 -10.08 -5.48 11.62
C GLY A 60 -10.00 -6.32 10.37
N VAL A 61 -8.78 -6.67 10.00
CA VAL A 61 -8.50 -7.52 8.85
C VAL A 61 -8.29 -8.96 9.33
N LEU A 62 -9.04 -9.90 8.78
CA LEU A 62 -9.01 -11.30 9.19
C LEU A 62 -7.69 -11.97 8.79
N GLU A 63 -7.05 -12.59 9.75
CA GLU A 63 -6.03 -13.63 9.55
C GLU A 63 -6.62 -14.98 10.01
N THR A 64 -6.79 -15.92 9.07
CA THR A 64 -7.23 -17.28 9.38
C THR A 64 -6.03 -18.16 9.76
N LEU A 65 -6.19 -18.97 10.79
CA LEU A 65 -5.18 -19.91 11.26
C LEU A 65 -5.49 -21.36 10.84
N GLN A 66 -4.49 -22.23 10.93
CA GLN A 66 -4.59 -23.62 10.48
C GLN A 66 -5.73 -24.42 11.15
N ASP A 67 -6.06 -24.06 12.39
CA ASP A 67 -7.14 -24.71 13.15
C ASP A 67 -8.56 -24.24 12.71
N GLY A 68 -8.64 -23.39 11.70
CA GLY A 68 -9.88 -22.93 11.11
C GLY A 68 -10.59 -21.79 11.82
N PHE A 69 -10.05 -21.27 12.92
CA PHE A 69 -10.45 -20.00 13.52
C PHE A 69 -9.56 -18.86 13.02
N GLY A 70 -9.87 -17.62 13.37
CA GLY A 70 -9.05 -16.47 12.96
C GLY A 70 -9.08 -15.34 13.97
N PHE A 71 -8.27 -14.32 13.70
CA PHE A 71 -8.23 -13.08 14.44
C PHE A 71 -8.36 -11.88 13.49
N LEU A 72 -9.08 -10.85 13.92
CA LEU A 72 -9.06 -9.57 13.25
C LEU A 72 -7.86 -8.78 13.74
N ARG A 73 -6.95 -8.51 12.80
CA ARG A 73 -5.71 -7.76 13.02
C ARG A 73 -5.92 -6.29 12.73
N SER A 74 -5.22 -5.45 13.49
CA SER A 74 -5.30 -3.99 13.33
C SER A 74 -4.16 -3.47 12.45
N PRO A 75 -4.42 -2.52 11.53
CA PRO A 75 -3.37 -1.83 10.78
C PRO A 75 -2.44 -1.02 11.70
N LEU A 76 -2.91 -0.60 12.88
CA LEU A 76 -2.10 0.12 13.88
C LEU A 76 -0.93 -0.73 14.43
N TYR A 77 -1.04 -2.05 14.36
CA TYR A 77 0.03 -3.00 14.72
C TYR A 77 0.61 -3.68 13.49
N ASN A 78 0.50 -3.07 12.32
CA ASN A 78 1.00 -3.61 11.06
C ASN A 78 0.49 -5.04 10.79
N TYR A 79 -0.76 -5.33 11.18
CA TYR A 79 -1.40 -6.66 11.08
C TYR A 79 -0.69 -7.78 11.87
N LEU A 80 0.22 -7.44 12.75
CA LEU A 80 0.85 -8.41 13.63
C LEU A 80 -0.05 -8.76 14.82
N PRO A 81 0.12 -9.96 15.44
CA PRO A 81 -0.63 -10.34 16.62
C PRO A 81 -0.52 -9.29 17.72
N GLY A 82 -1.67 -8.89 18.25
CA GLY A 82 -1.80 -7.90 19.29
C GLY A 82 -2.74 -8.33 20.42
N PRO A 83 -2.68 -7.67 21.59
CA PRO A 83 -3.52 -8.02 22.75
C PRO A 83 -5.02 -7.71 22.53
N ASP A 84 -5.33 -6.83 21.64
CA ASP A 84 -6.69 -6.36 21.27
C ASP A 84 -7.20 -6.98 19.97
N ASP A 85 -6.63 -8.11 19.56
CA ASP A 85 -7.15 -8.88 18.45
C ASP A 85 -8.54 -9.44 18.80
N ILE A 86 -9.39 -9.51 17.79
CA ILE A 86 -10.76 -10.00 17.95
C ILE A 86 -10.84 -11.42 17.38
N TYR A 87 -11.18 -12.38 18.23
CA TYR A 87 -11.37 -13.76 17.83
C TYR A 87 -12.59 -13.94 16.94
N VAL A 88 -12.43 -14.67 15.83
CA VAL A 88 -13.50 -15.06 14.90
C VAL A 88 -13.60 -16.59 14.88
N SER A 89 -14.79 -17.10 15.16
CA SER A 89 -15.01 -18.55 15.27
C SER A 89 -14.99 -19.27 13.92
N PRO A 90 -14.65 -20.59 13.89
CA PRO A 90 -14.73 -21.38 12.65
C PRO A 90 -16.11 -21.42 12.03
N SER A 91 -17.16 -21.34 12.84
CA SER A 91 -18.54 -21.31 12.37
C SER A 91 -18.87 -20.03 11.59
N GLN A 92 -18.40 -18.88 12.07
CA GLN A 92 -18.57 -17.60 11.38
C GLN A 92 -17.76 -17.57 10.08
N ILE A 93 -16.49 -18.04 10.12
CA ILE A 93 -15.63 -18.12 8.94
C ILE A 93 -16.32 -18.97 7.84
N ARG A 94 -16.83 -20.14 8.18
CA ARG A 94 -17.55 -20.98 7.22
C ARG A 94 -18.89 -20.39 6.76
N ARG A 95 -19.66 -19.79 7.70
CA ARG A 95 -20.97 -19.23 7.39
C ARG A 95 -20.90 -18.12 6.36
N PHE A 96 -19.92 -17.21 6.49
CA PHE A 96 -19.77 -16.03 5.64
C PHE A 96 -18.68 -16.22 4.57
N ASN A 97 -18.12 -17.44 4.42
CA ASN A 97 -17.03 -17.74 3.47
C ASN A 97 -15.85 -16.78 3.60
N LEU A 98 -15.48 -16.44 4.84
CA LEU A 98 -14.42 -15.48 5.15
C LEU A 98 -13.04 -16.05 4.85
N ARG A 99 -12.14 -15.17 4.42
CA ARG A 99 -10.77 -15.52 4.09
C ARG A 99 -9.78 -14.52 4.68
N THR A 100 -8.53 -14.91 4.78
CA THR A 100 -7.45 -13.98 5.14
C THR A 100 -7.48 -12.77 4.22
N GLY A 101 -7.38 -11.57 4.81
CA GLY A 101 -7.44 -10.30 4.11
C GLY A 101 -8.82 -9.64 4.10
N ASP A 102 -9.91 -10.34 4.44
CA ASP A 102 -11.23 -9.72 4.55
C ASP A 102 -11.25 -8.69 5.69
N THR A 103 -11.70 -7.48 5.39
CA THR A 103 -11.99 -6.46 6.39
C THR A 103 -13.37 -6.70 6.96
N ILE A 104 -13.46 -7.01 8.25
CA ILE A 104 -14.70 -7.37 8.93
C ILE A 104 -15.05 -6.29 9.94
N TRP A 105 -16.31 -5.87 9.91
CA TRP A 105 -16.92 -4.99 10.89
C TRP A 105 -18.15 -5.64 11.50
N GLY A 106 -18.31 -5.53 12.82
CA GLY A 106 -19.47 -6.11 13.49
C GLY A 106 -19.44 -5.98 14.99
N GLN A 107 -20.42 -6.60 15.63
CA GLN A 107 -20.60 -6.58 17.08
C GLN A 107 -19.61 -7.53 17.75
N ILE A 108 -18.96 -7.05 18.79
CA ILE A 108 -18.00 -7.81 19.59
C ILE A 108 -18.41 -7.85 21.05
N ARG A 109 -17.86 -8.79 21.80
CA ARG A 109 -17.97 -8.85 23.25
C ARG A 109 -16.61 -8.88 23.93
N PRO A 110 -16.48 -8.39 25.15
CA PRO A 110 -15.27 -8.56 25.93
C PRO A 110 -15.02 -10.04 26.25
N PRO A 111 -13.75 -10.38 26.61
CA PRO A 111 -13.41 -11.72 27.04
C PRO A 111 -14.17 -12.13 28.28
N LYS A 112 -14.61 -13.38 28.33
CA LYS A 112 -15.18 -14.02 29.54
C LYS A 112 -14.07 -14.50 30.45
N GLU A 113 -14.45 -14.93 31.65
CA GLU A 113 -13.50 -15.53 32.60
C GLU A 113 -12.75 -16.70 31.93
N GLY A 114 -11.41 -16.64 31.91
CA GLY A 114 -10.54 -17.59 31.23
C GLY A 114 -10.28 -17.33 29.74
N GLU A 115 -10.97 -16.38 29.12
CA GLU A 115 -10.67 -15.95 27.73
C GLU A 115 -9.66 -14.78 27.73
N ARG A 116 -8.87 -14.68 26.66
CA ARG A 116 -7.84 -13.64 26.53
C ARG A 116 -8.23 -12.52 25.56
N TYR A 117 -9.07 -12.82 24.58
CA TYR A 117 -9.35 -11.92 23.46
C TYR A 117 -10.82 -11.53 23.40
N PHE A 118 -11.10 -10.36 22.84
CA PHE A 118 -12.45 -10.03 22.40
C PHE A 118 -12.96 -11.09 21.42
N ALA A 119 -14.26 -11.29 21.34
CA ALA A 119 -14.85 -12.25 20.41
C ALA A 119 -15.92 -11.60 19.53
N MET A 120 -15.91 -11.89 18.24
CA MET A 120 -16.94 -11.48 17.30
C MET A 120 -18.24 -12.17 17.65
N LEU A 121 -19.29 -11.40 17.93
CA LEU A 121 -20.65 -11.89 18.16
C LEU A 121 -21.43 -12.00 16.84
N LYS A 122 -21.42 -10.93 16.07
CA LYS A 122 -22.19 -10.82 14.82
C LYS A 122 -21.35 -10.11 13.77
N VAL A 123 -21.12 -10.75 12.64
CA VAL A 123 -20.55 -10.12 11.45
C VAL A 123 -21.65 -9.33 10.76
N GLU A 124 -21.45 -8.03 10.56
CA GLU A 124 -22.43 -7.16 9.91
C GLU A 124 -21.96 -6.74 8.51
N LYS A 125 -20.66 -6.40 8.38
CA LYS A 125 -20.07 -6.01 7.10
C LYS A 125 -18.80 -6.81 6.82
N VAL A 126 -18.59 -7.11 5.54
CA VAL A 126 -17.36 -7.72 5.00
C VAL A 126 -16.93 -6.87 3.81
N ASN A 127 -15.69 -6.33 3.85
CA ASN A 127 -15.12 -5.44 2.83
C ASN A 127 -16.04 -4.25 2.51
N PHE A 128 -16.63 -3.66 3.56
CA PHE A 128 -17.55 -2.50 3.52
C PHE A 128 -18.93 -2.77 2.93
N GLU A 129 -19.26 -4.01 2.59
CA GLU A 129 -20.58 -4.45 2.11
C GLU A 129 -21.28 -5.30 3.16
N ASP A 130 -22.62 -5.43 3.05
CA ASP A 130 -23.37 -6.32 3.93
C ASP A 130 -22.86 -7.76 3.85
N SER A 131 -22.77 -8.43 5.00
CA SER A 131 -22.17 -9.75 5.13
C SER A 131 -22.84 -10.84 4.27
N GLU A 132 -24.10 -10.67 3.90
CA GLU A 132 -24.83 -11.61 3.02
C GLU A 132 -24.42 -11.44 1.55
N VAL A 133 -24.08 -10.22 1.10
CA VAL A 133 -23.66 -9.92 -0.27
C VAL A 133 -22.25 -10.47 -0.55
N GLY A 134 -21.40 -10.50 0.46
CA GLY A 134 -20.00 -10.95 0.32
C GLY A 134 -19.80 -12.45 0.05
N ARG A 135 -20.87 -13.27 0.14
CA ARG A 135 -20.77 -14.75 0.07
C ARG A 135 -20.49 -15.29 -1.34
N GLU A 136 -20.88 -14.61 -2.40
CA GLU A 136 -20.84 -15.09 -3.78
C GLU A 136 -19.74 -14.43 -4.64
N LYS A 137 -18.70 -13.86 -4.01
CA LYS A 137 -17.62 -13.18 -4.75
C LYS A 137 -16.75 -14.16 -5.51
N ILE A 138 -16.38 -13.77 -6.74
CA ILE A 138 -15.41 -14.48 -7.56
C ILE A 138 -14.04 -14.31 -6.93
N LEU A 139 -13.29 -15.41 -6.81
CA LEU A 139 -11.92 -15.38 -6.29
C LEU A 139 -11.02 -14.54 -7.18
N PHE A 140 -10.13 -13.76 -6.58
CA PHE A 140 -9.18 -12.89 -7.29
C PHE A 140 -8.42 -13.62 -8.41
N ASP A 141 -8.00 -14.86 -8.16
CA ASP A 141 -7.26 -15.65 -9.13
C ASP A 141 -8.11 -16.11 -10.33
N ASN A 142 -9.44 -16.07 -10.21
CA ASN A 142 -10.40 -16.42 -11.28
C ASN A 142 -10.92 -15.19 -12.04
N LEU A 143 -10.57 -13.97 -11.60
CA LEU A 143 -10.96 -12.73 -12.26
C LEU A 143 -10.16 -12.54 -13.55
N THR A 144 -10.79 -11.96 -14.58
CA THR A 144 -10.19 -11.76 -15.91
C THR A 144 -9.23 -10.57 -15.90
N PRO A 145 -7.91 -10.78 -16.11
CA PRO A 145 -6.95 -9.69 -16.11
C PRO A 145 -6.98 -8.88 -17.40
N LEU A 146 -6.99 -7.55 -17.28
CA LEU A 146 -6.88 -6.61 -18.38
C LEU A 146 -5.60 -5.77 -18.29
N TYR A 147 -5.22 -5.13 -19.40
CA TYR A 147 -4.23 -4.06 -19.37
C TYR A 147 -4.77 -2.83 -18.61
N PRO A 148 -3.90 -2.02 -18.00
CA PRO A 148 -4.29 -0.71 -17.49
C PRO A 148 -4.87 0.17 -18.61
N MET A 149 -6.12 0.63 -18.45
CA MET A 149 -6.82 1.48 -19.42
C MET A 149 -7.33 2.78 -18.80
N GLU A 150 -7.40 2.86 -17.49
CA GLU A 150 -7.79 4.05 -16.74
C GLU A 150 -6.59 4.64 -16.02
N ARG A 151 -6.30 5.91 -16.30
CA ARG A 151 -5.11 6.59 -15.80
C ARG A 151 -5.29 7.06 -14.37
N ILE A 152 -4.28 6.83 -13.52
CA ILE A 152 -4.12 7.44 -12.21
C ILE A 152 -3.31 8.73 -12.40
N ARG A 153 -3.96 9.89 -12.37
CA ARG A 153 -3.31 11.18 -12.58
C ARG A 153 -2.60 11.64 -11.31
N LEU A 154 -1.32 12.01 -11.46
CA LEU A 154 -0.49 12.52 -10.36
C LEU A 154 -0.38 14.05 -10.38
N GLU A 155 -0.57 14.68 -11.51
CA GLU A 155 -0.55 16.13 -11.61
C GLU A 155 -1.65 16.76 -10.74
N ASN A 156 -1.24 17.56 -9.75
CA ASN A 156 -2.17 18.22 -8.82
C ASN A 156 -1.84 19.68 -8.51
N ASN A 157 -0.63 20.13 -8.86
CA ASN A 157 -0.12 21.48 -8.63
C ASN A 157 0.85 21.86 -9.78
N PRO A 158 0.71 23.04 -10.39
CA PRO A 158 1.64 23.54 -11.41
C PRO A 158 3.12 23.55 -10.98
N GLU A 159 3.37 23.76 -9.70
CA GLU A 159 4.73 23.85 -9.13
C GLU A 159 5.34 22.49 -8.82
N ASP A 160 4.54 21.44 -8.71
CA ASP A 160 5.04 20.07 -8.46
C ASP A 160 5.52 19.43 -9.78
N LEU A 161 6.70 19.87 -10.20
CA LEU A 161 7.31 19.37 -11.43
C LEU A 161 7.58 17.86 -11.36
N SER A 162 7.80 17.30 -10.18
CA SER A 162 8.07 15.86 -10.02
C SER A 162 6.87 15.02 -10.47
N MET A 163 5.69 15.31 -9.95
CA MET A 163 4.46 14.58 -10.32
C MET A 163 4.08 14.82 -11.78
N ARG A 164 4.31 16.03 -12.28
CA ARG A 164 4.08 16.38 -13.68
C ARG A 164 5.00 15.61 -14.63
N VAL A 165 6.30 15.49 -14.30
CA VAL A 165 7.28 14.73 -15.09
C VAL A 165 6.91 13.25 -15.12
N ILE A 166 6.53 12.64 -13.99
CA ILE A 166 6.09 11.24 -13.94
C ILE A 166 4.87 11.05 -14.84
N ASP A 167 3.89 11.90 -14.73
CA ASP A 167 2.67 11.85 -15.56
C ASP A 167 2.96 11.94 -17.07
N LEU A 168 4.00 12.66 -17.48
CA LEU A 168 4.41 12.76 -18.89
C LEU A 168 5.21 11.55 -19.37
N LEU A 169 6.17 11.10 -18.55
CA LEU A 169 7.15 10.11 -18.99
C LEU A 169 6.74 8.66 -18.65
N THR A 170 6.03 8.47 -17.55
CA THR A 170 5.66 7.16 -17.03
C THR A 170 4.23 7.18 -16.50
N PRO A 171 3.22 7.38 -17.38
CA PRO A 171 1.83 7.38 -16.92
C PRO A 171 1.50 6.08 -16.21
N ILE A 172 0.80 6.20 -15.08
CA ILE A 172 0.38 5.08 -14.25
C ILE A 172 -1.10 4.82 -14.52
N GLY A 173 -1.48 3.57 -14.74
CA GLY A 173 -2.87 3.17 -14.87
C GLY A 173 -3.32 2.23 -13.76
N LYS A 174 -4.64 2.15 -13.54
CA LYS A 174 -5.25 1.17 -12.64
C LYS A 174 -4.88 -0.25 -13.10
N GLY A 175 -4.28 -1.04 -12.20
CA GLY A 175 -3.73 -2.35 -12.51
C GLY A 175 -2.25 -2.37 -12.96
N GLN A 176 -1.55 -1.23 -12.87
CA GLN A 176 -0.14 -1.12 -13.25
C GLN A 176 0.78 -1.95 -12.36
N ARG A 177 1.80 -2.58 -12.96
CA ARG A 177 2.96 -3.17 -12.29
C ARG A 177 4.18 -2.31 -12.55
N GLY A 178 4.42 -1.32 -11.68
CA GLY A 178 5.47 -0.34 -11.87
C GLY A 178 6.69 -0.58 -10.99
N LEU A 179 7.89 -0.37 -11.55
CA LEU A 179 9.14 -0.34 -10.82
C LEU A 179 9.71 1.08 -10.80
N ILE A 180 10.02 1.58 -9.61
CA ILE A 180 10.86 2.77 -9.42
C ILE A 180 12.27 2.26 -9.16
N VAL A 181 13.09 2.31 -10.19
CA VAL A 181 14.48 1.83 -10.15
C VAL A 181 15.37 2.90 -9.57
N ALA A 182 15.91 2.68 -8.38
CA ALA A 182 16.55 3.72 -7.60
C ALA A 182 17.95 3.33 -7.10
N PRO A 183 18.99 3.99 -7.57
CA PRO A 183 20.27 4.00 -6.87
C PRO A 183 20.14 4.67 -5.49
N PRO A 184 21.05 4.39 -4.54
CA PRO A 184 21.02 5.05 -3.23
C PRO A 184 21.12 6.59 -3.34
N ARG A 185 20.37 7.31 -2.48
CA ARG A 185 20.38 8.78 -2.34
C ARG A 185 19.83 9.56 -3.55
N THR A 186 18.96 8.99 -4.34
CA THR A 186 18.35 9.64 -5.52
C THR A 186 16.99 10.30 -5.25
N GLY A 187 16.54 10.37 -3.98
CA GLY A 187 15.26 10.98 -3.61
C GLY A 187 14.06 10.04 -3.72
N LYS A 188 14.28 8.72 -3.75
CA LYS A 188 13.26 7.67 -3.84
C LYS A 188 12.08 7.89 -2.89
N THR A 189 12.35 8.09 -1.59
CA THR A 189 11.31 8.24 -0.55
C THR A 189 10.46 9.49 -0.76
N VAL A 190 11.08 10.62 -1.13
CA VAL A 190 10.37 11.87 -1.43
C VAL A 190 9.44 11.70 -2.62
N LEU A 191 9.91 11.00 -3.66
CA LEU A 191 9.12 10.72 -4.85
C LEU A 191 7.91 9.83 -4.52
N LEU A 192 8.12 8.78 -3.72
CA LEU A 192 7.06 7.88 -3.29
C LEU A 192 6.01 8.60 -2.44
N GLN A 193 6.43 9.49 -1.53
CA GLN A 193 5.54 10.38 -0.78
C GLN A 193 4.73 11.31 -1.69
N GLY A 194 5.38 11.88 -2.71
CA GLY A 194 4.71 12.69 -3.71
C GLY A 194 3.62 11.94 -4.46
N ILE A 195 3.93 10.72 -4.93
CA ILE A 195 2.95 9.83 -5.59
C ILE A 195 1.78 9.52 -4.64
N ALA A 196 2.08 9.15 -3.39
CA ALA A 196 1.04 8.86 -2.39
C ALA A 196 0.11 10.05 -2.14
N LYS A 197 0.68 11.26 -1.97
CA LYS A 197 -0.10 12.51 -1.78
C LYS A 197 -0.95 12.84 -3.00
N ALA A 198 -0.40 12.66 -4.19
CA ALA A 198 -1.12 12.92 -5.44
C ALA A 198 -2.31 11.96 -5.61
N ILE A 199 -2.12 10.66 -5.37
CA ILE A 199 -3.20 9.67 -5.40
C ILE A 199 -4.27 10.01 -4.38
N ALA A 200 -3.91 10.23 -3.12
CA ALA A 200 -4.86 10.54 -2.06
C ALA A 200 -5.68 11.83 -2.31
N LYS A 201 -5.11 12.79 -3.05
CA LYS A 201 -5.78 14.04 -3.40
C LYS A 201 -6.66 13.93 -4.64
N ASN A 202 -6.14 13.32 -5.71
CA ASN A 202 -6.80 13.27 -7.01
C ASN A 202 -7.77 12.09 -7.14
N HIS A 203 -7.56 11.03 -6.37
CA HIS A 203 -8.28 9.77 -6.45
C HIS A 203 -8.70 9.28 -5.04
N PRO A 204 -9.59 10.02 -4.35
CA PRO A 204 -10.04 9.65 -3.00
C PRO A 204 -10.84 8.34 -2.97
N GLU A 205 -11.29 7.84 -4.12
CA GLU A 205 -11.95 6.54 -4.29
C GLU A 205 -10.98 5.37 -4.20
N ILE A 206 -9.69 5.59 -4.43
CA ILE A 206 -8.67 4.56 -4.41
C ILE A 206 -8.27 4.21 -2.97
N SER A 207 -8.28 2.93 -2.65
CA SER A 207 -7.71 2.41 -1.40
C SER A 207 -6.19 2.40 -1.48
N LEU A 208 -5.54 3.42 -0.90
CA LEU A 208 -4.09 3.57 -0.92
C LEU A 208 -3.45 2.88 0.28
N ILE A 209 -2.52 1.96 0.03
CA ILE A 209 -1.70 1.28 1.03
C ILE A 209 -0.23 1.54 0.73
N VAL A 210 0.50 2.07 1.70
CA VAL A 210 1.97 2.20 1.64
C VAL A 210 2.58 1.10 2.49
N LEU A 211 3.37 0.24 1.87
CA LEU A 211 4.03 -0.89 2.52
C LEU A 211 5.54 -0.65 2.57
N LEU A 212 6.06 -0.49 3.79
CA LEU A 212 7.47 -0.23 4.06
C LEU A 212 8.13 -1.48 4.65
N ILE A 213 9.08 -2.08 3.93
CA ILE A 213 9.76 -3.32 4.32
C ILE A 213 11.24 -3.05 4.54
N ASP A 214 11.73 -3.36 5.76
CA ASP A 214 13.12 -3.21 6.18
C ASP A 214 13.59 -1.74 6.05
N GLU A 215 12.68 -0.78 6.25
CA GLU A 215 12.97 0.65 6.28
C GLU A 215 13.21 1.16 7.71
N ARG A 216 13.72 2.38 7.83
CA ARG A 216 14.07 2.98 9.13
C ARG A 216 12.83 3.49 9.85
N PRO A 217 12.76 3.37 11.21
CA PRO A 217 11.62 3.86 11.98
C PRO A 217 11.30 5.35 11.76
N GLU A 218 12.33 6.20 11.57
CA GLU A 218 12.14 7.62 11.27
C GLU A 218 11.49 7.87 9.90
N GLU A 219 11.82 7.06 8.88
CA GLU A 219 11.21 7.14 7.55
C GLU A 219 9.76 6.66 7.58
N VAL A 220 9.47 5.65 8.39
CA VAL A 220 8.10 5.17 8.64
C VAL A 220 7.27 6.27 9.29
N THR A 221 7.79 6.91 10.36
CA THR A 221 7.09 7.99 11.05
C THR A 221 6.81 9.18 10.13
N ASP A 222 7.77 9.54 9.29
CA ASP A 222 7.60 10.61 8.32
C ASP A 222 6.52 10.28 7.28
N MET A 223 6.50 9.05 6.77
CA MET A 223 5.47 8.58 5.83
C MET A 223 4.07 8.65 6.46
N ILE A 224 3.90 8.15 7.70
CA ILE A 224 2.61 8.19 8.43
C ILE A 224 2.11 9.62 8.59
N ARG A 225 3.00 10.58 8.86
CA ARG A 225 2.63 11.99 9.06
C ARG A 225 2.26 12.70 7.77
N GLN A 226 2.83 12.30 6.65
CA GLN A 226 2.72 13.02 5.39
C GLN A 226 1.68 12.45 4.43
N VAL A 227 1.32 11.17 4.56
CA VAL A 227 0.44 10.47 3.61
C VAL A 227 -0.93 10.24 4.22
N LYS A 228 -1.96 10.61 3.48
CA LYS A 228 -3.35 10.22 3.79
C LYS A 228 -3.63 8.88 3.12
N GLY A 229 -3.43 7.81 3.85
CA GLY A 229 -3.60 6.43 3.39
C GLY A 229 -3.19 5.48 4.50
N GLU A 230 -3.37 4.20 4.28
CA GLU A 230 -2.92 3.19 5.22
C GLU A 230 -1.42 2.99 5.06
N VAL A 231 -0.65 3.20 6.13
CA VAL A 231 0.79 2.95 6.15
C VAL A 231 1.06 1.74 7.03
N VAL A 232 1.61 0.70 6.42
CA VAL A 232 1.97 -0.56 7.08
C VAL A 232 3.46 -0.77 6.95
N SER A 233 4.12 -1.16 8.02
CA SER A 233 5.58 -1.27 8.02
C SER A 233 6.08 -2.49 8.78
N SER A 234 7.27 -2.94 8.39
CA SER A 234 8.12 -3.81 9.17
C SER A 234 9.54 -3.27 9.06
N THR A 235 10.04 -2.73 10.17
CA THR A 235 11.31 -1.98 10.23
C THR A 235 12.53 -2.90 10.27
N PHE A 236 13.71 -2.38 10.01
CA PHE A 236 14.96 -3.14 9.84
C PHE A 236 15.39 -3.94 11.09
N ASP A 237 14.88 -3.59 12.26
CA ASP A 237 15.13 -4.27 13.54
C ASP A 237 14.25 -5.50 13.74
N GLU A 238 13.26 -5.73 12.86
CA GLU A 238 12.41 -6.92 12.90
C GLU A 238 12.98 -8.10 12.09
N PRO A 239 12.65 -9.34 12.46
CA PRO A 239 13.14 -10.52 11.75
C PRO A 239 12.49 -10.66 10.36
N PRO A 240 13.18 -11.28 9.37
CA PRO A 240 12.68 -11.43 8.00
C PRO A 240 11.31 -12.10 7.87
N GLN A 241 10.95 -12.99 8.79
CA GLN A 241 9.63 -13.64 8.84
C GLN A 241 8.50 -12.62 9.00
N ARG A 242 8.73 -11.55 9.79
CA ARG A 242 7.75 -10.48 9.98
C ARG A 242 7.57 -9.65 8.73
N HIS A 243 8.66 -9.34 8.01
CA HIS A 243 8.57 -8.65 6.71
C HIS A 243 7.64 -9.39 5.74
N ILE A 244 7.78 -10.73 5.70
CA ILE A 244 6.96 -11.59 4.85
C ILE A 244 5.50 -11.59 5.31
N GLN A 245 5.26 -11.81 6.61
CA GLN A 245 3.91 -11.88 7.18
C GLN A 245 3.13 -10.60 6.91
N VAL A 246 3.74 -9.44 7.16
CA VAL A 246 3.12 -8.13 6.91
C VAL A 246 2.81 -7.93 5.42
N ALA A 247 3.77 -8.25 4.54
CA ALA A 247 3.57 -8.11 3.11
C ALA A 247 2.46 -9.03 2.59
N GLU A 248 2.36 -10.25 3.07
CA GLU A 248 1.29 -11.19 2.67
C GLU A 248 -0.08 -10.74 3.18
N MET A 249 -0.18 -10.23 4.40
CA MET A 249 -1.43 -9.67 4.91
C MET A 249 -1.93 -8.49 4.08
N VAL A 250 -1.02 -7.58 3.73
CA VAL A 250 -1.35 -6.43 2.85
C VAL A 250 -1.81 -6.91 1.47
N LEU A 251 -1.12 -7.89 0.87
CA LEU A 251 -1.50 -8.43 -0.42
C LEU A 251 -2.89 -9.09 -0.39
N GLU A 252 -3.15 -9.93 0.61
CA GLU A 252 -4.43 -10.61 0.74
C GLU A 252 -5.57 -9.60 0.99
N LYS A 253 -5.35 -8.57 1.82
CA LYS A 253 -6.31 -7.47 1.97
C LYS A 253 -6.59 -6.78 0.63
N ALA A 254 -5.54 -6.41 -0.10
CA ALA A 254 -5.69 -5.75 -1.38
C ALA A 254 -6.48 -6.59 -2.40
N LYS A 255 -6.24 -7.90 -2.45
CA LYS A 255 -7.01 -8.83 -3.27
C LYS A 255 -8.49 -8.88 -2.87
N ARG A 256 -8.80 -8.94 -1.56
CA ARG A 256 -10.20 -8.94 -1.08
C ARG A 256 -10.93 -7.66 -1.45
N LEU A 257 -10.25 -6.51 -1.35
CA LEU A 257 -10.81 -5.23 -1.78
C LEU A 257 -11.06 -5.21 -3.31
N ALA A 258 -10.12 -5.71 -4.10
CA ALA A 258 -10.28 -5.79 -5.57
C ALA A 258 -11.43 -6.74 -5.97
N GLU A 259 -11.61 -7.88 -5.27
CA GLU A 259 -12.79 -8.76 -5.44
C GLU A 259 -14.11 -8.05 -5.14
N SER A 260 -14.07 -7.02 -4.30
CA SER A 260 -15.20 -6.13 -4.00
C SER A 260 -15.29 -4.93 -4.94
N GLN A 261 -14.69 -5.03 -6.13
CA GLN A 261 -14.70 -4.00 -7.17
C GLN A 261 -14.09 -2.65 -6.71
N LYS A 262 -13.20 -2.67 -5.73
CA LYS A 262 -12.44 -1.48 -5.30
C LYS A 262 -11.15 -1.36 -6.08
N ASP A 263 -10.75 -0.12 -6.35
CA ASP A 263 -9.43 0.17 -6.87
C ASP A 263 -8.44 0.28 -5.71
N VAL A 264 -7.37 -0.50 -5.77
CA VAL A 264 -6.35 -0.56 -4.73
C VAL A 264 -4.99 -0.21 -5.31
N VAL A 265 -4.24 0.65 -4.62
CA VAL A 265 -2.84 0.95 -4.95
C VAL A 265 -1.96 0.56 -3.77
N ILE A 266 -0.97 -0.28 -4.02
CA ILE A 266 0.10 -0.58 -3.08
C ILE A 266 1.37 0.14 -3.55
N LEU A 267 1.90 1.03 -2.70
CA LEU A 267 3.23 1.62 -2.87
C LEU A 267 4.20 0.85 -1.97
N LEU A 268 5.10 0.06 -2.57
CA LEU A 268 6.02 -0.83 -1.83
C LEU A 268 7.45 -0.26 -1.82
N ASP A 269 7.98 -0.02 -0.66
CA ASP A 269 9.39 0.32 -0.44
C ASP A 269 10.06 -0.70 0.49
N SER A 270 10.85 -1.68 0.02
CA SER A 270 11.20 -1.97 -1.36
C SER A 270 10.97 -3.46 -1.70
N ILE A 271 10.75 -3.75 -2.96
CA ILE A 271 10.66 -5.14 -3.46
C ILE A 271 11.99 -5.88 -3.30
N THR A 272 13.11 -5.18 -3.41
CA THR A 272 14.45 -5.74 -3.22
C THR A 272 14.64 -6.30 -1.80
N ARG A 273 14.22 -5.53 -0.79
CA ARG A 273 14.33 -5.96 0.61
C ARG A 273 13.32 -7.07 0.94
N LEU A 274 12.13 -7.00 0.38
CA LEU A 274 11.16 -8.11 0.48
C LEU A 274 11.71 -9.40 -0.12
N ALA A 275 12.34 -9.34 -1.30
CA ALA A 275 12.96 -10.49 -1.94
C ALA A 275 14.13 -11.05 -1.11
N ARG A 276 14.94 -10.19 -0.48
CA ARG A 276 15.99 -10.60 0.45
C ARG A 276 15.42 -11.34 1.66
N ALA A 277 14.32 -10.85 2.24
CA ALA A 277 13.65 -11.51 3.37
C ALA A 277 13.17 -12.91 2.98
N PHE A 278 12.57 -13.05 1.80
CA PHE A 278 12.19 -14.36 1.26
C PHE A 278 13.39 -15.28 1.05
N ASN A 279 14.53 -14.76 0.58
CA ASN A 279 15.75 -15.55 0.38
C ASN A 279 16.29 -16.12 1.70
N ILE A 280 16.18 -15.35 2.79
CA ILE A 280 16.63 -15.80 4.12
C ILE A 280 15.71 -16.88 4.68
N VAL A 281 14.39 -16.77 4.47
CA VAL A 281 13.38 -17.64 5.09
C VAL A 281 13.12 -18.90 4.26
N THR A 282 13.35 -18.86 2.95
CA THR A 282 13.11 -20.00 2.05
C THR A 282 14.14 -21.11 2.34
N PRO A 283 13.69 -22.36 2.57
CA PRO A 283 14.60 -23.48 2.70
C PRO A 283 15.49 -23.63 1.46
N PRO A 284 16.80 -23.90 1.61
CA PRO A 284 17.72 -23.97 0.49
C PRO A 284 17.34 -25.09 -0.49
N SER A 285 17.18 -24.73 -1.76
CA SER A 285 16.86 -25.69 -2.84
C SER A 285 18.08 -26.48 -3.34
N GLY A 286 19.27 -26.06 -2.94
CA GLY A 286 20.54 -26.55 -3.49
C GLY A 286 20.91 -25.95 -4.85
N LYS A 287 20.05 -25.08 -5.42
CA LYS A 287 20.30 -24.35 -6.68
C LYS A 287 20.39 -22.85 -6.38
N VAL A 288 21.60 -22.32 -6.37
CA VAL A 288 21.87 -20.92 -6.05
C VAL A 288 22.16 -20.16 -7.35
N LEU A 289 21.43 -19.06 -7.57
CA LEU A 289 21.68 -18.09 -8.63
C LEU A 289 22.87 -17.19 -8.26
N SER A 290 23.31 -16.38 -9.21
CA SER A 290 24.35 -15.39 -8.96
C SER A 290 24.01 -14.48 -7.78
N GLY A 291 24.99 -14.09 -6.97
CA GLY A 291 24.78 -13.25 -5.79
C GLY A 291 24.22 -13.95 -4.55
N GLY A 292 24.16 -15.29 -4.52
CA GLY A 292 23.71 -16.05 -3.34
C GLY A 292 22.19 -16.14 -3.20
N LEU A 293 21.44 -15.93 -4.27
CA LEU A 293 19.98 -16.00 -4.32
C LEU A 293 19.53 -17.44 -4.60
N ASP A 294 18.70 -18.02 -3.73
CA ASP A 294 18.08 -19.33 -3.99
C ASP A 294 17.08 -19.25 -5.14
N SER A 295 17.07 -20.24 -6.04
CA SER A 295 16.19 -20.27 -7.20
C SER A 295 14.70 -20.23 -6.87
N ASN A 296 14.29 -20.72 -5.69
CA ASN A 296 12.91 -20.75 -5.24
C ASN A 296 12.50 -19.48 -4.47
N ALA A 297 13.48 -18.69 -4.00
CA ALA A 297 13.23 -17.54 -3.14
C ALA A 297 12.40 -16.44 -3.81
N LEU A 298 12.52 -16.30 -5.14
CA LEU A 298 11.81 -15.25 -5.89
C LEU A 298 10.38 -15.61 -6.29
N GLN A 299 9.94 -16.85 -6.16
CA GLN A 299 8.59 -17.25 -6.60
C GLN A 299 7.48 -16.47 -5.89
N ARG A 300 7.56 -16.35 -4.55
CA ARG A 300 6.55 -15.63 -3.75
C ARG A 300 6.58 -14.12 -4.00
N PRO A 301 7.73 -13.41 -3.94
CA PRO A 301 7.78 -11.99 -4.28
C PRO A 301 7.38 -11.70 -5.74
N LYS A 302 7.68 -12.58 -6.71
CA LYS A 302 7.15 -12.43 -8.07
C LYS A 302 5.63 -12.59 -8.13
N ARG A 303 5.05 -13.50 -7.36
CA ARG A 303 3.59 -13.62 -7.21
C ARG A 303 2.99 -12.36 -6.59
N PHE A 304 3.64 -11.81 -5.58
CA PHE A 304 3.21 -10.55 -4.97
C PHE A 304 3.11 -9.46 -6.03
N PHE A 305 4.20 -9.16 -6.70
CA PHE A 305 4.26 -8.10 -7.72
C PHE A 305 3.39 -8.42 -8.95
N GLY A 306 3.37 -9.68 -9.37
CA GLY A 306 2.55 -10.17 -10.48
C GLY A 306 1.04 -10.18 -10.22
N SER A 307 0.61 -9.98 -8.98
CA SER A 307 -0.82 -9.88 -8.64
C SER A 307 -1.45 -8.58 -9.16
N ALA A 308 -0.64 -7.54 -9.44
CA ALA A 308 -1.17 -6.29 -9.98
C ALA A 308 -1.81 -6.51 -11.36
N ARG A 309 -3.07 -6.14 -11.49
CA ARG A 309 -3.88 -6.24 -12.71
C ARG A 309 -5.09 -5.31 -12.66
N ASN A 310 -5.52 -4.86 -13.81
CA ASN A 310 -6.86 -4.34 -14.01
C ASN A 310 -7.81 -5.52 -14.23
N ILE A 311 -9.08 -5.41 -13.85
CA ILE A 311 -10.02 -6.52 -13.78
C ILE A 311 -11.26 -6.19 -14.62
N GLU A 312 -11.67 -7.12 -15.50
CA GLU A 312 -12.81 -6.92 -16.39
C GLU A 312 -14.13 -6.83 -15.61
N GLU A 313 -14.26 -7.59 -14.53
CA GLU A 313 -15.44 -7.62 -13.66
C GLU A 313 -15.55 -6.38 -12.76
N GLY A 314 -14.56 -5.49 -12.80
CA GLY A 314 -14.46 -4.26 -12.02
C GLY A 314 -13.43 -4.33 -10.89
N GLY A 315 -12.96 -3.16 -10.49
CA GLY A 315 -11.85 -3.02 -9.54
C GLY A 315 -10.48 -3.23 -10.16
N SER A 316 -9.44 -2.89 -9.41
CA SER A 316 -8.07 -3.07 -9.86
C SER A 316 -7.10 -3.21 -8.69
N LEU A 317 -5.98 -3.88 -8.92
CA LEU A 317 -4.83 -3.89 -8.02
C LEU A 317 -3.61 -3.34 -8.75
N THR A 318 -3.16 -2.18 -8.32
CA THR A 318 -1.95 -1.50 -8.81
C THR A 318 -0.83 -1.68 -7.80
N ILE A 319 0.37 -2.06 -8.24
CA ILE A 319 1.55 -2.16 -7.38
C ILE A 319 2.68 -1.34 -8.00
N ILE A 320 3.12 -0.32 -7.29
CA ILE A 320 4.31 0.47 -7.62
C ILE A 320 5.36 0.18 -6.56
N ALA A 321 6.42 -0.50 -6.96
CA ALA A 321 7.46 -0.97 -6.06
C ALA A 321 8.80 -0.30 -6.35
N THR A 322 9.56 0.05 -5.32
CA THR A 322 10.93 0.50 -5.49
C THR A 322 11.87 -0.69 -5.62
N ALA A 323 12.76 -0.65 -6.60
CA ALA A 323 13.83 -1.61 -6.80
C ALA A 323 15.18 -0.92 -6.60
N LEU A 324 16.01 -1.47 -5.71
CA LEU A 324 17.32 -0.90 -5.40
C LEU A 324 18.35 -1.45 -6.38
N ILE A 325 19.14 -0.55 -6.96
CA ILE A 325 20.27 -0.86 -7.84
C ILE A 325 21.53 -0.11 -7.36
N ASP A 326 22.70 -0.46 -7.91
CA ASP A 326 23.99 0.18 -7.58
C ASP A 326 24.30 0.21 -6.07
N THR A 327 23.83 -0.80 -5.34
CA THR A 327 24.05 -0.94 -3.89
C THR A 327 25.42 -1.56 -3.57
N GLY A 328 26.13 -2.05 -4.57
CA GLY A 328 27.32 -2.88 -4.43
C GLY A 328 27.02 -4.37 -4.14
N SER A 329 25.75 -4.75 -4.10
CA SER A 329 25.30 -6.15 -3.87
C SER A 329 24.88 -6.81 -5.18
N ARG A 330 25.61 -7.84 -5.61
CA ARG A 330 25.23 -8.66 -6.77
C ARG A 330 23.85 -9.31 -6.64
N MET A 331 23.41 -9.54 -5.41
CA MET A 331 22.06 -10.07 -5.18
C MET A 331 21.00 -9.08 -5.64
N ASP A 332 21.17 -7.79 -5.38
CA ASP A 332 20.19 -6.76 -5.77
C ASP A 332 20.10 -6.62 -7.27
N ASP A 333 21.24 -6.72 -7.98
CA ASP A 333 21.25 -6.69 -9.44
C ASP A 333 20.47 -7.86 -10.03
N VAL A 334 20.66 -9.07 -9.46
CA VAL A 334 19.89 -10.26 -9.90
C VAL A 334 18.41 -10.12 -9.59
N ILE A 335 18.06 -9.62 -8.39
CA ILE A 335 16.67 -9.35 -8.00
C ILE A 335 16.05 -8.37 -9.00
N PHE A 336 16.71 -7.24 -9.29
CA PHE A 336 16.20 -6.25 -10.24
C PHE A 336 15.93 -6.87 -11.63
N GLU A 337 16.90 -7.59 -12.20
CA GLU A 337 16.73 -8.22 -13.53
C GLU A 337 15.56 -9.21 -13.55
N GLU A 338 15.34 -9.95 -12.47
CA GLU A 338 14.23 -10.90 -12.35
C GLU A 338 12.85 -10.23 -12.25
N PHE A 339 12.77 -9.00 -11.69
CA PHE A 339 11.53 -8.23 -11.61
C PHE A 339 11.27 -7.36 -12.84
N LYS A 340 12.31 -6.89 -13.52
CA LYS A 340 12.23 -6.10 -14.76
C LYS A 340 11.36 -6.76 -15.83
N GLY A 341 11.50 -8.08 -16.00
CA GLY A 341 10.66 -8.85 -16.92
C GLY A 341 9.18 -8.98 -16.51
N THR A 342 8.85 -8.75 -15.23
CA THR A 342 7.48 -8.87 -14.71
C THR A 342 6.73 -7.53 -14.74
N GLY A 343 7.44 -6.41 -14.66
CA GLY A 343 6.87 -5.07 -14.71
C GLY A 343 6.37 -4.65 -16.10
N ASN A 344 5.47 -3.69 -16.13
CA ASN A 344 4.99 -3.04 -17.35
C ASN A 344 5.14 -1.50 -17.30
N MET A 345 5.86 -0.97 -16.32
CA MET A 345 6.25 0.43 -16.17
C MET A 345 7.57 0.49 -15.41
N GLU A 346 8.50 1.28 -15.88
CA GLU A 346 9.79 1.53 -15.22
C GLU A 346 10.06 3.02 -15.13
N LEU A 347 10.34 3.51 -13.92
CA LEU A 347 10.79 4.86 -13.63
C LEU A 347 12.22 4.79 -13.10
N HIS A 348 13.19 5.15 -13.91
CA HIS A 348 14.60 5.09 -13.56
C HIS A 348 15.07 6.40 -12.93
N LEU A 349 15.61 6.34 -11.72
CA LEU A 349 16.30 7.45 -11.08
C LEU A 349 17.79 7.40 -11.40
N ASP A 350 18.39 8.57 -11.59
CA ASP A 350 19.80 8.73 -11.94
C ASP A 350 20.57 9.42 -10.82
N ARG A 351 21.66 8.78 -10.38
CA ARG A 351 22.51 9.30 -9.32
C ARG A 351 23.28 10.57 -9.74
N ASN A 352 23.69 10.67 -11.00
CA ASN A 352 24.42 11.84 -11.48
C ASN A 352 23.54 13.09 -11.44
N LEU A 353 22.23 12.97 -11.74
CA LEU A 353 21.27 14.07 -11.58
C LEU A 353 21.13 14.49 -10.12
N ALA A 354 20.98 13.51 -9.22
CA ALA A 354 20.84 13.77 -7.78
C ALA A 354 22.11 14.43 -7.18
N ASP A 355 23.29 13.97 -7.55
CA ASP A 355 24.57 14.53 -7.12
C ASP A 355 24.74 16.00 -7.56
N ARG A 356 24.14 16.36 -8.70
CA ARG A 356 24.06 17.75 -9.24
C ARG A 356 22.86 18.56 -8.75
N ARG A 357 22.05 17.99 -7.84
CA ARG A 357 20.85 18.64 -7.28
C ARG A 357 19.76 18.96 -8.32
N ILE A 358 19.69 18.18 -9.39
CA ILE A 358 18.62 18.24 -10.38
C ILE A 358 17.52 17.28 -9.93
N PHE A 359 16.33 17.82 -9.58
CA PHE A 359 15.18 17.04 -9.11
C PHE A 359 13.91 17.40 -9.89
N PRO A 360 13.07 16.39 -10.23
CA PRO A 360 13.24 14.98 -9.95
C PRO A 360 14.43 14.38 -10.71
N ALA A 361 15.20 13.51 -10.03
CA ALA A 361 16.39 12.90 -10.63
C ALA A 361 16.01 11.72 -11.54
N ILE A 362 15.12 11.94 -12.51
CA ILE A 362 14.55 10.94 -13.41
C ILE A 362 15.37 10.89 -14.71
N ASN A 363 15.75 9.69 -15.12
CA ASN A 363 16.30 9.46 -16.44
C ASN A 363 15.14 9.31 -17.45
N ALA A 364 14.94 10.33 -18.26
CA ALA A 364 13.83 10.41 -19.19
C ALA A 364 13.89 9.37 -20.34
N THR A 365 15.10 9.00 -20.75
CA THR A 365 15.31 8.06 -21.87
C THR A 365 15.07 6.61 -21.50
N THR A 366 15.40 6.22 -20.26
CA THR A 366 15.24 4.84 -19.78
C THR A 366 13.88 4.60 -19.10
N SER A 367 13.13 5.65 -18.80
CA SER A 367 11.83 5.57 -18.13
C SER A 367 10.69 5.46 -19.14
N GLY A 368 9.66 4.64 -18.83
CA GLY A 368 8.50 4.50 -19.70
C GLY A 368 7.45 3.52 -19.18
N THR A 369 6.27 3.60 -19.76
CA THR A 369 5.15 2.69 -19.52
C THR A 369 4.84 1.91 -20.79
N ARG A 370 4.72 0.58 -20.67
CA ARG A 370 4.31 -0.28 -21.81
C ARG A 370 2.83 -0.02 -22.12
N LYS A 371 2.51 0.09 -23.40
CA LYS A 371 1.16 0.39 -23.90
C LYS A 371 0.58 1.70 -23.33
N GLU A 372 1.43 2.74 -23.23
CA GLU A 372 1.02 4.07 -22.79
C GLU A 372 -0.11 4.66 -23.65
N GLU A 373 -0.28 4.16 -24.90
CA GLU A 373 -1.37 4.50 -25.80
C GLU A 373 -2.76 4.12 -25.28
N LEU A 374 -2.86 3.25 -24.30
CA LEU A 374 -4.12 2.91 -23.64
C LEU A 374 -4.49 3.90 -22.52
N LEU A 375 -3.51 4.68 -22.04
CA LEU A 375 -3.64 5.60 -20.91
C LEU A 375 -3.69 7.07 -21.33
N LEU A 376 -3.27 7.37 -22.55
CA LEU A 376 -3.11 8.73 -23.08
C LEU A 376 -4.02 8.96 -24.28
N ASP A 377 -4.51 10.19 -24.40
CA ASP A 377 -5.23 10.61 -25.60
C ASP A 377 -4.30 10.64 -26.82
N LYS A 378 -4.84 10.37 -28.02
CA LYS A 378 -4.06 10.31 -29.26
C LYS A 378 -3.25 11.58 -29.53
N ASP A 379 -3.78 12.74 -29.22
CA ASP A 379 -3.10 14.02 -29.42
C ASP A 379 -1.95 14.21 -28.43
N ASP A 380 -2.15 13.84 -27.18
CA ASP A 380 -1.12 13.95 -26.13
C ASP A 380 0.03 12.98 -26.37
N ILE A 381 -0.25 11.74 -26.80
CA ILE A 381 0.78 10.75 -27.09
C ILE A 381 1.72 11.18 -28.21
N ASN A 382 1.17 11.77 -29.29
CA ASN A 382 1.99 12.29 -30.40
C ASN A 382 2.93 13.40 -29.92
N LYS A 383 2.43 14.32 -29.09
CA LYS A 383 3.22 15.41 -28.50
C LYS A 383 4.31 14.89 -27.57
N ILE A 384 3.99 13.87 -26.75
CA ILE A 384 4.94 13.21 -25.85
C ILE A 384 6.04 12.49 -26.66
N TRP A 385 5.69 11.86 -27.77
CA TRP A 385 6.71 11.22 -28.64
C TRP A 385 7.63 12.25 -29.29
N ILE A 386 7.12 13.41 -29.69
CA ILE A 386 7.95 14.54 -30.17
C ILE A 386 8.88 15.03 -29.05
N LEU A 387 8.34 15.21 -27.84
CA LEU A 387 9.12 15.59 -26.67
C LEU A 387 10.26 14.58 -26.40
N ARG A 388 9.95 13.27 -26.39
CA ARG A 388 10.97 12.22 -26.20
C ARG A 388 12.05 12.22 -27.27
N LYS A 389 11.70 12.52 -28.52
CA LYS A 389 12.68 12.68 -29.61
C LYS A 389 13.60 13.90 -29.38
N ALA A 390 13.05 15.00 -28.88
CA ALA A 390 13.82 16.20 -28.56
C ALA A 390 14.77 15.99 -27.37
N MET A 391 14.42 15.12 -26.42
CA MET A 391 15.21 14.78 -25.24
C MET A 391 16.23 13.64 -25.46
N ASN A 392 16.42 13.15 -26.67
CA ASN A 392 17.35 12.06 -26.95
C ASN A 392 18.78 12.58 -27.27
N SER A 393 19.33 13.40 -26.38
CA SER A 393 20.66 14.02 -26.51
C SER A 393 21.82 13.11 -26.07
N ASN A 394 21.56 11.89 -25.57
CA ASN A 394 22.51 11.00 -24.89
C ASN A 394 23.06 11.55 -23.55
N ASN A 395 22.52 12.65 -23.06
CA ASN A 395 22.89 13.26 -21.77
C ASN A 395 21.65 13.47 -20.90
N ALA A 396 21.43 12.59 -19.94
CA ALA A 396 20.27 12.63 -19.03
C ALA A 396 20.14 13.98 -18.29
N GLN A 397 21.26 14.67 -18.05
CA GLN A 397 21.28 15.99 -17.43
C GLN A 397 20.65 17.05 -18.36
N GLU A 398 21.14 17.15 -19.57
CA GLU A 398 20.64 18.12 -20.56
C GLU A 398 19.16 17.90 -20.85
N ASP A 399 18.77 16.64 -21.00
CA ASP A 399 17.38 16.26 -21.22
C ASP A 399 16.46 16.71 -20.07
N MET A 400 16.89 16.48 -18.81
CA MET A 400 16.08 16.85 -17.65
C MET A 400 16.07 18.37 -17.43
N GLU A 401 17.19 19.06 -17.57
CA GLU A 401 17.27 20.53 -17.49
C GLU A 401 16.39 21.19 -18.58
N TYR A 402 16.44 20.66 -19.80
CA TYR A 402 15.59 21.11 -20.90
C TYR A 402 14.11 20.95 -20.54
N LEU A 403 13.71 19.75 -20.08
CA LEU A 403 12.32 19.47 -19.71
C LEU A 403 11.85 20.41 -18.60
N LEU A 404 12.61 20.49 -17.49
CA LEU A 404 12.24 21.31 -16.33
C LEU A 404 12.16 22.81 -16.65
N SER A 405 13.11 23.32 -17.47
CA SER A 405 13.12 24.74 -17.87
C SER A 405 11.89 25.10 -18.71
N ASN A 406 11.50 24.22 -19.64
CA ASN A 406 10.33 24.44 -20.50
C ASN A 406 8.99 24.21 -19.78
N MET A 407 8.96 23.35 -18.75
CA MET A 407 7.77 23.17 -17.92
C MET A 407 7.49 24.34 -16.97
N LYS A 408 8.53 25.09 -16.58
CA LYS A 408 8.37 26.28 -15.74
C LYS A 408 7.51 27.32 -16.48
N GLY A 409 6.52 27.87 -15.77
CA GLY A 409 5.59 28.85 -16.35
C GLY A 409 4.42 28.25 -17.14
N SER A 410 4.32 26.93 -17.23
CA SER A 410 3.11 26.25 -17.70
C SER A 410 2.21 25.84 -16.54
N ARG A 411 0.88 25.98 -16.71
CA ARG A 411 -0.11 25.70 -15.66
C ARG A 411 -0.40 24.21 -15.48
N SER A 412 -0.19 23.43 -16.54
CA SER A 412 -0.44 21.98 -16.56
C SER A 412 0.40 21.30 -17.63
N ASN A 413 0.44 19.97 -17.61
CA ASN A 413 1.08 19.19 -18.66
C ASN A 413 0.44 19.42 -20.03
N LYS A 414 -0.87 19.61 -20.09
CA LYS A 414 -1.58 19.93 -21.31
C LYS A 414 -1.15 21.32 -21.85
N ASP A 415 -1.11 22.35 -21.00
CA ASP A 415 -0.63 23.69 -21.37
C ASP A 415 0.83 23.66 -21.84
N PHE A 416 1.67 22.86 -21.17
CA PHE A 416 3.06 22.66 -21.58
C PHE A 416 3.16 22.03 -22.97
N LEU A 417 2.46 20.94 -23.22
CA LEU A 417 2.47 20.25 -24.52
C LEU A 417 1.91 21.14 -25.66
N GLU A 418 0.89 21.95 -25.39
CA GLU A 418 0.37 22.91 -26.37
C GLU A 418 1.35 24.05 -26.70
N LYS A 419 2.05 24.56 -25.67
CA LYS A 419 3.09 25.60 -25.86
C LYS A 419 4.28 25.08 -26.65
N MET A 420 4.73 23.86 -26.32
CA MET A 420 5.83 23.20 -27.02
C MET A 420 5.58 23.06 -28.54
N MET A 421 4.34 22.83 -28.94
CA MET A 421 3.96 22.70 -30.37
C MET A 421 3.80 24.02 -31.11
N LYS A 422 3.76 25.14 -30.40
CA LYS A 422 3.59 26.50 -31.00
C LYS A 422 4.90 27.28 -31.14
N GLY A 423 5.94 26.86 -30.43
CA GLY A 423 7.29 27.45 -30.46
C GLY A 423 8.25 26.61 -31.25
#